data_c2c458ac157b8aa3c882bba9833719fc
#
_entry.id   c2c458ac157b8aa3c882bba9833719fc
#
_cell.length_a   1.000
_cell.length_b   1.000
_cell.length_c   1.000
_cell.angle_alpha   90.00
_cell.angle_beta   90.00
_cell.angle_gamma   90.00
#
_symmetry.space_group_name_H-M   'P 1'
#
loop_
_entity.id
_entity.type
_entity.pdbx_description
1 polymer ?
#
loop_
_entity_poly.entity_id
_entity_poly.type
_entity_poly.pdbx_seq_one_letter_code
_entity_poly.pdbx_strand_id
1 'polypeptide(L)'
;MRASRKKQAGISLFVVMVIVLLTAILVAMGFKSSQFNEIATGNTAEYQRTYEAAQALIHDAELDIMRMSATGSPCSGANCRTYGTITDANTGSGGMLYFPMPDNLSVVQAAIYNNKSSGGTGCIAGICYPLLNASNQPYAFWDDPTVLASLKPRAAHYGQFTGGNYGTASDKSNPRLVDTNSWYWVELLPYDPSSGIFSGTGLAPTDMNLIYRITALVEGNRNTRSVIQKIVVGKKVSSS
;
A
#
# COMPACT_ATOMS: atom_id res chain seq x y z
N MET A 1 -1.79 58.31 71.51
CA MET A 1 -2.10 56.91 71.14
C MET A 1 -1.14 56.47 70.11
N ARG A 2 -0.16 55.56 70.40
CA ARG A 2 0.81 55.00 69.46
C ARG A 2 0.26 53.65 68.93
N ALA A 3 -0.11 53.62 67.70
CA ALA A 3 -0.53 52.36 67.04
C ALA A 3 0.70 51.44 66.89
N SER A 4 0.66 50.28 67.51
CA SER A 4 1.65 49.20 67.38
C SER A 4 1.59 48.61 65.98
N ARG A 5 2.59 48.87 65.12
CA ARG A 5 2.80 48.18 63.85
C ARG A 5 3.24 46.74 64.17
N LYS A 6 2.29 45.81 64.07
CA LYS A 6 2.62 44.37 64.05
C LYS A 6 3.52 44.08 62.88
N LYS A 7 4.70 43.55 63.16
CA LYS A 7 5.66 43.09 62.14
C LYS A 7 5.07 41.91 61.38
N GLN A 8 4.51 42.18 60.20
CA GLN A 8 4.20 41.09 59.17
C GLN A 8 5.49 40.79 58.39
N ALA A 9 6.37 40.02 58.97
CA ALA A 9 7.59 39.61 58.35
C ALA A 9 7.58 38.04 58.22
N GLY A 10 7.62 37.53 57.03
CA GLY A 10 7.87 36.10 56.77
C GLY A 10 6.81 35.34 55.94
N ILE A 11 5.50 35.63 56.16
CA ILE A 11 4.43 34.88 55.47
C ILE A 11 4.33 35.24 53.96
N SER A 12 4.61 36.51 53.63
CA SER A 12 4.52 36.98 52.23
C SER A 12 5.51 36.26 51.30
N LEU A 13 6.75 36.06 51.76
CA LEU A 13 7.77 35.35 50.95
C LEU A 13 7.40 33.88 50.71
N PHE A 14 6.87 33.23 51.75
CA PHE A 14 6.44 31.83 51.65
C PHE A 14 5.27 31.66 50.64
N VAL A 15 4.26 32.55 50.72
CA VAL A 15 3.13 32.51 49.77
C VAL A 15 3.60 32.73 48.34
N VAL A 16 4.50 33.68 48.10
CA VAL A 16 5.06 33.91 46.75
C VAL A 16 5.82 32.69 46.24
N MET A 17 6.64 32.03 47.07
CA MET A 17 7.34 30.82 46.71
C MET A 17 6.38 29.67 46.32
N VAL A 18 5.31 29.49 47.10
CA VAL A 18 4.29 28.45 46.78
C VAL A 18 3.57 28.75 45.48
N ILE A 19 3.20 30.02 45.22
CA ILE A 19 2.54 30.39 43.97
C ILE A 19 3.46 30.18 42.79
N VAL A 20 4.73 30.56 42.86
CA VAL A 20 5.74 30.35 41.81
C VAL A 20 5.93 28.86 41.53
N LEU A 21 6.00 28.06 42.60
CA LEU A 21 6.15 26.60 42.45
C LEU A 21 4.92 25.95 41.78
N LEU A 22 3.72 26.35 42.18
CA LEU A 22 2.47 25.88 41.58
C LEU A 22 2.36 26.29 40.10
N THR A 23 2.69 27.55 39.78
CA THR A 23 2.68 28.00 38.38
C THR A 23 3.72 27.28 37.53
N ALA A 24 4.91 27.02 38.07
CA ALA A 24 5.94 26.25 37.39
C ALA A 24 5.48 24.81 37.07
N ILE A 25 4.79 24.15 38.01
CA ILE A 25 4.23 22.81 37.81
C ILE A 25 3.14 22.85 36.73
N LEU A 26 2.23 23.81 36.76
CA LEU A 26 1.16 23.94 35.76
C LEU A 26 1.72 24.19 34.36
N VAL A 27 2.74 25.04 34.23
CA VAL A 27 3.43 25.29 32.96
C VAL A 27 4.11 24.01 32.47
N ALA A 28 4.82 23.27 33.32
CA ALA A 28 5.48 22.04 32.96
C ALA A 28 4.48 20.95 32.47
N MET A 29 3.31 20.86 33.15
CA MET A 29 2.23 19.97 32.71
C MET A 29 1.64 20.38 31.36
N GLY A 30 1.43 21.68 31.13
CA GLY A 30 0.95 22.22 29.87
C GLY A 30 1.90 21.93 28.70
N PHE A 31 3.20 22.08 28.89
CA PHE A 31 4.21 21.74 27.90
C PHE A 31 4.19 20.24 27.52
N LYS A 32 4.12 19.34 28.52
CA LYS A 32 4.02 17.92 28.28
C LYS A 32 2.77 17.55 27.46
N SER A 33 1.62 18.11 27.85
CA SER A 33 0.37 17.86 27.11
C SER A 33 0.45 18.35 25.66
N SER A 34 1.05 19.53 25.42
CA SER A 34 1.25 20.05 24.06
C SER A 34 2.14 19.15 23.22
N GLN A 35 3.26 18.66 23.76
CA GLN A 35 4.16 17.74 23.06
C GLN A 35 3.49 16.41 22.72
N PHE A 36 2.70 15.83 23.63
CA PHE A 36 1.95 14.61 23.35
C PHE A 36 0.92 14.81 22.24
N ASN A 37 0.21 15.93 22.24
CA ASN A 37 -0.76 16.25 21.20
C ASN A 37 -0.10 16.42 19.83
N GLU A 38 1.07 17.06 19.77
CA GLU A 38 1.83 17.23 18.53
C GLU A 38 2.31 15.89 17.97
N ILE A 39 2.84 15.01 18.83
CA ILE A 39 3.27 13.66 18.43
C ILE A 39 2.08 12.84 17.95
N ALA A 40 0.95 12.86 18.67
CA ALA A 40 -0.25 12.13 18.30
C ALA A 40 -0.83 12.62 16.97
N THR A 41 -0.92 13.94 16.77
CA THR A 41 -1.39 14.55 15.53
C THR A 41 -0.46 14.22 14.37
N GLY A 42 0.86 14.30 14.58
CA GLY A 42 1.86 13.95 13.57
C GLY A 42 1.78 12.49 13.15
N ASN A 43 1.59 11.56 14.08
CA ASN A 43 1.42 10.14 13.76
C ASN A 43 0.12 9.87 13.01
N THR A 44 -0.99 10.51 13.43
CA THR A 44 -2.28 10.36 12.74
C THR A 44 -2.22 10.89 11.31
N ALA A 45 -1.60 12.06 11.11
CA ALA A 45 -1.43 12.64 9.78
C ALA A 45 -0.56 11.75 8.87
N GLU A 46 0.51 11.16 9.41
CA GLU A 46 1.36 10.25 8.65
C GLU A 46 0.64 8.95 8.29
N TYR A 47 -0.14 8.39 9.21
CA TYR A 47 -0.97 7.22 8.92
C TYR A 47 -2.01 7.50 7.82
N GLN A 48 -2.71 8.63 7.89
CA GLN A 48 -3.67 9.04 6.85
C GLN A 48 -2.99 9.18 5.49
N ARG A 49 -1.81 9.80 5.44
CA ARG A 49 -1.04 9.96 4.20
C ARG A 49 -0.61 8.62 3.58
N THR A 50 -0.15 7.67 4.40
CA THR A 50 0.21 6.34 3.91
C THR A 50 -1.01 5.55 3.45
N TYR A 51 -2.15 5.72 4.12
CA TYR A 51 -3.41 5.10 3.73
C TYR A 51 -3.94 5.65 2.40
N GLU A 52 -3.97 6.97 2.23
CA GLU A 52 -4.35 7.60 0.96
C GLU A 52 -3.42 7.20 -0.19
N ALA A 53 -2.13 7.13 0.08
CA ALA A 53 -1.16 6.65 -0.88
C ALA A 53 -1.41 5.18 -1.27
N ALA A 54 -1.75 4.32 -0.31
CA ALA A 54 -2.10 2.94 -0.60
C ALA A 54 -3.41 2.81 -1.40
N GLN A 55 -4.39 3.66 -1.17
CA GLN A 55 -5.61 3.72 -1.99
C GLN A 55 -5.30 4.15 -3.43
N ALA A 56 -4.46 5.17 -3.61
CA ALA A 56 -4.04 5.61 -4.95
C ALA A 56 -3.27 4.50 -5.69
N LEU A 57 -2.46 3.72 -4.95
CA LEU A 57 -1.73 2.58 -5.50
C LEU A 57 -2.67 1.44 -5.93
N ILE A 58 -3.73 1.17 -5.17
CA ILE A 58 -4.79 0.23 -5.57
C ILE A 58 -5.47 0.69 -6.86
N HIS A 59 -5.77 1.99 -6.96
CA HIS A 59 -6.38 2.53 -8.18
C HIS A 59 -5.45 2.42 -9.39
N ASP A 60 -4.17 2.70 -9.22
CA ASP A 60 -3.16 2.51 -10.28
C ASP A 60 -3.06 1.03 -10.72
N ALA A 61 -3.10 0.10 -9.77
CA ALA A 61 -3.14 -1.33 -10.06
C ALA A 61 -4.40 -1.76 -10.83
N GLU A 62 -5.55 -1.15 -10.55
CA GLU A 62 -6.79 -1.37 -11.31
C GLU A 62 -6.67 -0.89 -12.76
N LEU A 63 -6.07 0.29 -12.96
CA LEU A 63 -5.78 0.81 -14.29
C LEU A 63 -4.81 -0.10 -15.04
N ASP A 64 -3.78 -0.60 -14.37
CA ASP A 64 -2.83 -1.56 -14.93
C ASP A 64 -3.53 -2.85 -15.40
N ILE A 65 -4.41 -3.43 -14.54
CA ILE A 65 -5.22 -4.61 -14.90
C ILE A 65 -6.09 -4.34 -16.13
N MET A 66 -6.70 -3.16 -16.20
CA MET A 66 -7.57 -2.76 -17.31
C MET A 66 -6.77 -2.29 -18.54
N ARG A 67 -5.45 -2.19 -18.46
CA ARG A 67 -4.56 -1.63 -19.49
C ARG A 67 -4.89 -0.18 -19.83
N MET A 68 -5.27 0.58 -18.85
CA MET A 68 -5.58 1.99 -18.99
C MET A 68 -4.44 2.85 -18.45
N SER A 69 -4.29 4.01 -19.04
CA SER A 69 -3.39 5.02 -18.52
C SER A 69 -4.01 5.74 -17.33
N ALA A 70 -3.22 6.50 -16.59
CA ALA A 70 -3.69 7.35 -15.51
C ALA A 70 -4.75 8.38 -15.96
N THR A 71 -4.86 8.67 -17.27
CA THR A 71 -5.88 9.55 -17.86
C THR A 71 -7.16 8.83 -18.27
N GLY A 72 -7.25 7.51 -18.04
CA GLY A 72 -8.40 6.69 -18.41
C GLY A 72 -8.46 6.31 -19.91
N SER A 73 -7.42 6.61 -20.69
CA SER A 73 -7.27 6.17 -22.08
C SER A 73 -6.56 4.82 -22.16
N PRO A 74 -6.68 4.05 -23.24
CA PRO A 74 -5.87 2.86 -23.43
C PRO A 74 -4.38 3.18 -23.28
N CYS A 75 -3.69 2.40 -22.45
CA CYS A 75 -2.27 2.63 -22.20
C CYS A 75 -1.44 2.27 -23.43
N SER A 76 -0.57 3.19 -23.85
CA SER A 76 0.34 3.02 -24.99
C SER A 76 1.69 3.67 -24.68
N GLY A 77 2.78 3.04 -25.08
CA GLY A 77 4.14 3.56 -24.88
C GLY A 77 5.00 2.71 -23.96
N ALA A 78 6.19 3.21 -23.63
CA ALA A 78 7.23 2.47 -22.95
C ALA A 78 6.88 2.07 -21.49
N ASN A 79 6.03 2.85 -20.84
CA ASN A 79 5.59 2.62 -19.45
C ASN A 79 4.22 1.93 -19.37
N CYS A 80 3.83 1.20 -20.42
CA CYS A 80 2.61 0.41 -20.44
C CYS A 80 2.97 -1.06 -20.59
N ARG A 81 2.17 -1.94 -20.00
CA ARG A 81 2.35 -3.38 -20.25
C ARG A 81 2.04 -3.68 -21.71
N THR A 82 3.04 -4.11 -22.45
CA THR A 82 2.90 -4.52 -23.85
C THR A 82 2.84 -6.04 -23.96
N TYR A 83 2.22 -6.53 -25.05
CA TYR A 83 2.34 -7.93 -25.42
C TYR A 83 3.81 -8.24 -25.68
N GLY A 84 4.46 -8.96 -24.79
CA GLY A 84 5.83 -9.41 -24.93
C GLY A 84 5.92 -10.90 -24.72
N THR A 85 6.82 -11.55 -25.43
CA THR A 85 7.20 -12.93 -25.16
C THR A 85 7.81 -12.96 -23.76
N ILE A 86 7.32 -13.84 -22.91
CA ILE A 86 7.90 -14.09 -21.58
C ILE A 86 9.23 -14.78 -21.82
N THR A 87 10.30 -14.02 -22.02
CA THR A 87 11.60 -14.57 -22.39
C THR A 87 12.44 -14.96 -21.20
N ASP A 88 12.17 -14.44 -20.00
CA ASP A 88 12.92 -14.85 -18.82
C ASP A 88 12.15 -14.63 -17.51
N ALA A 89 11.57 -15.71 -17.01
CA ALA A 89 10.87 -15.73 -15.73
C ALA A 89 11.82 -15.64 -14.52
N ASN A 90 13.12 -15.91 -14.68
CA ASN A 90 14.07 -16.02 -13.57
C ASN A 90 14.85 -14.74 -13.30
N THR A 91 15.15 -13.94 -14.30
CA THR A 91 16.03 -12.77 -14.11
C THR A 91 15.30 -11.47 -13.89
N GLY A 92 13.99 -11.41 -14.15
CA GLY A 92 13.21 -10.16 -14.07
C GLY A 92 13.65 -9.11 -15.09
N SER A 93 14.53 -9.48 -15.99
CA SER A 93 15.07 -8.62 -17.06
C SER A 93 14.37 -8.94 -18.37
N GLY A 94 13.59 -8.01 -18.88
CA GLY A 94 13.27 -7.91 -20.28
C GLY A 94 11.89 -8.38 -20.75
N GLY A 95 11.11 -9.11 -19.99
CA GLY A 95 9.76 -9.51 -20.41
C GLY A 95 8.68 -8.82 -19.56
N MET A 96 7.94 -7.87 -20.11
CA MET A 96 6.75 -7.38 -19.44
C MET A 96 5.65 -8.44 -19.52
N LEU A 97 5.33 -9.02 -18.37
CA LEU A 97 4.13 -9.83 -18.21
C LEU A 97 2.93 -8.89 -18.24
N TYR A 98 1.96 -9.12 -19.09
CA TYR A 98 0.71 -8.36 -19.05
C TYR A 98 -0.40 -9.17 -18.41
N PHE A 99 -1.43 -8.48 -17.89
CA PHE A 99 -2.57 -9.17 -17.30
C PHE A 99 -3.29 -10.01 -18.35
N PRO A 100 -3.52 -11.30 -18.08
CA PRO A 100 -4.08 -12.19 -19.07
C PRO A 100 -5.52 -11.79 -19.41
N MET A 101 -5.84 -11.87 -20.68
CA MET A 101 -7.22 -12.15 -21.06
C MET A 101 -7.55 -13.58 -20.61
N PRO A 102 -8.82 -13.92 -20.38
CA PRO A 102 -9.21 -15.28 -19.99
C PRO A 102 -8.59 -16.39 -20.85
N ASP A 103 -8.41 -16.12 -22.13
CA ASP A 103 -7.87 -17.09 -23.09
C ASP A 103 -6.35 -17.33 -22.91
N ASN A 104 -5.63 -16.41 -22.29
CA ASN A 104 -4.17 -16.48 -22.06
C ASN A 104 -3.78 -16.78 -20.62
N LEU A 105 -4.76 -17.02 -19.76
CA LEU A 105 -4.53 -17.23 -18.32
C LEU A 105 -3.56 -18.39 -18.07
N SER A 106 -3.72 -19.51 -18.77
CA SER A 106 -2.88 -20.69 -18.58
C SER A 106 -1.41 -20.44 -18.92
N VAL A 107 -1.14 -19.61 -19.93
CA VAL A 107 0.24 -19.26 -20.33
C VAL A 107 0.91 -18.40 -19.25
N VAL A 108 0.20 -17.39 -18.75
CA VAL A 108 0.70 -16.49 -17.70
C VAL A 108 0.88 -17.24 -16.38
N GLN A 109 -0.10 -18.06 -16.01
CA GLN A 109 0.00 -18.86 -14.78
C GLN A 109 1.16 -19.86 -14.86
N ALA A 110 1.36 -20.50 -16.00
CA ALA A 110 2.48 -21.43 -16.21
C ALA A 110 3.84 -20.73 -16.06
N ALA A 111 4.00 -19.54 -16.62
CA ALA A 111 5.23 -18.77 -16.50
C ALA A 111 5.54 -18.40 -15.04
N ILE A 112 4.53 -17.92 -14.31
CA ILE A 112 4.68 -17.52 -12.90
C ILE A 112 4.90 -18.76 -12.02
N TYR A 113 4.19 -19.86 -12.31
CA TYR A 113 4.36 -21.14 -11.61
C TYR A 113 5.75 -21.73 -11.85
N ASN A 114 6.25 -21.70 -13.08
CA ASN A 114 7.61 -22.15 -13.39
C ASN A 114 8.67 -21.32 -12.65
N ASN A 115 8.47 -20.02 -12.52
CA ASN A 115 9.32 -19.19 -11.69
C ASN A 115 9.33 -19.68 -10.22
N LYS A 116 8.14 -19.96 -9.65
CA LYS A 116 8.02 -20.46 -8.28
C LYS A 116 8.65 -21.85 -8.12
N SER A 117 8.41 -22.76 -9.03
CA SER A 117 8.93 -24.14 -8.97
C SER A 117 10.44 -24.22 -9.14
N SER A 118 11.03 -23.24 -9.81
CA SER A 118 12.49 -23.09 -9.98
C SER A 118 13.16 -22.32 -8.83
N GLY A 119 12.48 -22.16 -7.69
CA GLY A 119 13.01 -21.45 -6.51
C GLY A 119 12.81 -19.95 -6.53
N GLY A 120 12.06 -19.40 -7.48
CA GLY A 120 11.67 -18.01 -7.53
C GLY A 120 10.51 -17.67 -6.57
N THR A 121 10.17 -16.39 -6.52
CA THR A 121 9.11 -15.89 -5.62
C THR A 121 7.68 -16.22 -6.08
N GLY A 122 7.51 -16.65 -7.32
CA GLY A 122 6.19 -16.78 -7.94
C GLY A 122 5.57 -15.44 -8.31
N CYS A 123 6.36 -14.37 -8.40
CA CYS A 123 5.94 -13.04 -8.82
C CYS A 123 6.87 -12.50 -9.92
N ILE A 124 6.28 -11.89 -10.94
CA ILE A 124 7.01 -11.24 -12.04
C ILE A 124 6.35 -9.89 -12.31
N ALA A 125 7.10 -8.81 -12.15
CA ALA A 125 6.62 -7.45 -12.42
C ALA A 125 5.26 -7.12 -11.75
N GLY A 126 5.08 -7.49 -10.50
CA GLY A 126 3.87 -7.28 -9.72
C GLY A 126 2.76 -8.30 -9.95
N ILE A 127 2.86 -9.19 -10.94
CA ILE A 127 1.87 -10.25 -11.16
C ILE A 127 2.35 -11.53 -10.48
N CYS A 128 1.51 -12.10 -9.63
CA CYS A 128 1.87 -13.21 -8.77
C CYS A 128 0.96 -14.43 -8.94
N TYR A 129 1.56 -15.60 -8.79
CA TYR A 129 0.82 -16.80 -8.44
C TYR A 129 0.26 -16.63 -7.01
N PRO A 130 -0.87 -17.27 -6.66
CA PRO A 130 -1.42 -17.12 -5.32
C PRO A 130 -0.37 -17.31 -4.21
N LEU A 131 -0.19 -16.28 -3.39
CA LEU A 131 0.75 -16.28 -2.28
C LEU A 131 0.10 -16.99 -1.09
N LEU A 132 0.47 -18.24 -0.93
CA LEU A 132 -0.09 -19.13 0.08
C LEU A 132 1.01 -19.53 1.07
N ASN A 133 0.61 -19.78 2.32
CA ASN A 133 1.50 -20.36 3.33
C ASN A 133 1.75 -21.86 3.08
N ALA A 134 2.55 -22.47 3.93
CA ALA A 134 2.87 -23.92 3.84
C ALA A 134 1.63 -24.84 3.92
N SER A 135 0.50 -24.34 4.45
CA SER A 135 -0.78 -25.05 4.54
C SER A 135 -1.73 -24.74 3.38
N ASN A 136 -1.24 -24.12 2.28
CA ASN A 136 -2.03 -23.67 1.13
C ASN A 136 -3.15 -22.68 1.46
N GLN A 137 -2.97 -21.87 2.52
CA GLN A 137 -3.92 -20.85 2.90
C GLN A 137 -3.38 -19.44 2.59
N PRO A 138 -4.24 -18.50 2.17
CA PRO A 138 -3.86 -17.10 2.09
C PRO A 138 -3.33 -16.60 3.43
N TYR A 139 -2.26 -15.83 3.41
CA TYR A 139 -1.67 -15.29 4.62
C TYR A 139 -1.16 -13.86 4.41
N ALA A 140 -0.93 -13.17 5.51
CA ALA A 140 -0.39 -11.82 5.51
C ALA A 140 1.13 -11.84 5.24
N PHE A 141 1.54 -12.10 4.00
CA PHE A 141 2.95 -12.20 3.61
C PHE A 141 3.75 -10.91 3.91
N TRP A 142 3.07 -9.80 4.00
CA TRP A 142 3.67 -8.51 4.37
C TRP A 142 4.10 -8.42 5.83
N ASP A 143 3.63 -9.32 6.69
CA ASP A 143 4.03 -9.40 8.10
C ASP A 143 5.27 -10.29 8.31
N ASP A 144 5.68 -11.06 7.29
CA ASP A 144 6.93 -11.80 7.29
C ASP A 144 8.02 -10.98 6.60
N PRO A 145 9.01 -10.45 7.34
CA PRO A 145 10.04 -9.58 6.76
C PRO A 145 10.92 -10.31 5.74
N THR A 146 11.12 -11.63 5.87
CA THR A 146 11.93 -12.42 4.95
C THR A 146 11.22 -12.59 3.61
N VAL A 147 9.94 -12.94 3.66
CA VAL A 147 9.10 -13.09 2.46
C VAL A 147 8.93 -11.74 1.79
N LEU A 148 8.62 -10.69 2.56
CA LEU A 148 8.44 -9.35 2.03
C LEU A 148 9.72 -8.82 1.34
N ALA A 149 10.89 -9.05 1.93
CA ALA A 149 12.17 -8.68 1.33
C ALA A 149 12.41 -9.37 -0.02
N SER A 150 11.95 -10.61 -0.19
CA SER A 150 12.04 -11.34 -1.45
C SER A 150 11.03 -10.87 -2.50
N LEU A 151 9.86 -10.38 -2.07
CA LEU A 151 8.77 -9.96 -2.94
C LEU A 151 8.89 -8.49 -3.40
N LYS A 152 9.44 -7.60 -2.58
CA LYS A 152 9.61 -6.17 -2.92
C LYS A 152 10.32 -5.93 -4.27
N PRO A 153 11.44 -6.60 -4.60
CA PRO A 153 12.09 -6.43 -5.91
C PRO A 153 11.27 -6.92 -7.10
N ARG A 154 10.21 -7.68 -6.86
CA ARG A 154 9.32 -8.24 -7.87
C ARG A 154 7.96 -7.56 -7.92
N ALA A 155 7.74 -6.58 -7.06
CA ALA A 155 6.54 -5.78 -7.02
C ALA A 155 6.43 -4.84 -8.22
N ALA A 156 5.23 -4.35 -8.44
CA ALA A 156 5.00 -3.19 -9.29
C ALA A 156 4.95 -1.92 -8.43
N HIS A 157 5.23 -0.79 -9.05
CA HIS A 157 5.23 0.52 -8.42
C HIS A 157 4.22 1.44 -9.09
N TYR A 158 3.85 2.50 -8.39
CA TYR A 158 2.92 3.51 -8.90
C TYR A 158 3.39 4.08 -10.25
N GLY A 159 2.50 4.13 -11.23
CA GLY A 159 2.77 4.68 -12.54
C GLY A 159 3.70 3.85 -13.43
N GLN A 160 4.22 2.73 -12.95
CA GLN A 160 5.18 1.91 -13.69
C GLN A 160 4.59 1.30 -14.96
N PHE A 161 3.30 0.93 -14.93
CA PHE A 161 2.63 0.21 -16.01
C PHE A 161 1.37 0.93 -16.54
N THR A 162 1.13 2.15 -16.08
CA THR A 162 -0.04 2.96 -16.47
C THR A 162 0.35 4.21 -17.26
N GLY A 163 1.59 4.24 -17.77
CA GLY A 163 2.11 5.40 -18.50
C GLY A 163 2.52 6.57 -17.63
N GLY A 164 2.54 6.39 -16.28
CA GLY A 164 3.08 7.35 -15.34
C GLY A 164 4.60 7.46 -15.40
N ASN A 165 5.16 8.51 -14.82
CA ASN A 165 6.60 8.75 -14.82
C ASN A 165 7.26 8.11 -13.59
N TYR A 166 7.19 6.78 -13.50
CA TYR A 166 7.85 6.05 -12.42
C TYR A 166 9.35 6.40 -12.36
N GLY A 167 9.82 6.74 -11.16
CA GLY A 167 11.25 6.99 -10.89
C GLY A 167 11.76 8.37 -11.34
N THR A 168 10.91 9.26 -11.87
CA THR A 168 11.29 10.63 -12.21
C THR A 168 10.76 11.60 -11.17
N ALA A 169 11.69 12.32 -10.51
CA ALA A 169 11.34 13.35 -9.51
C ALA A 169 10.59 14.57 -10.11
N SER A 170 10.42 14.61 -11.42
CA SER A 170 9.71 15.69 -12.13
C SER A 170 8.20 15.51 -12.16
N ASP A 171 7.70 14.32 -11.94
CA ASP A 171 6.25 14.10 -11.87
C ASP A 171 5.74 14.42 -10.47
N LYS A 172 5.12 15.58 -10.36
CA LYS A 172 4.67 16.15 -9.08
C LYS A 172 3.30 15.61 -8.63
N SER A 173 2.71 14.67 -9.35
CA SER A 173 1.35 14.22 -9.08
C SER A 173 1.21 13.55 -7.70
N ASN A 174 2.21 12.83 -7.25
CA ASN A 174 2.27 12.33 -5.87
C ASN A 174 3.72 11.96 -5.48
N PRO A 175 4.47 12.86 -4.84
CA PRO A 175 5.88 12.63 -4.49
C PRO A 175 6.11 11.39 -3.62
N ARG A 176 5.14 11.00 -2.80
CA ARG A 176 5.26 9.81 -1.93
C ARG A 176 5.05 8.49 -2.66
N LEU A 177 4.35 8.50 -3.78
CA LEU A 177 4.12 7.31 -4.59
C LEU A 177 5.22 7.10 -5.63
N VAL A 178 5.87 8.19 -6.03
CA VAL A 178 7.05 8.16 -6.90
C VAL A 178 8.30 7.70 -6.14
N ASP A 179 8.36 7.94 -4.83
CA ASP A 179 9.39 7.38 -3.97
C ASP A 179 9.27 5.85 -3.88
N THR A 180 10.41 5.19 -3.75
CA THR A 180 10.60 3.74 -3.78
C THR A 180 9.93 2.94 -2.65
N ASN A 181 9.11 3.60 -1.81
CA ASN A 181 8.50 3.02 -0.61
C ASN A 181 7.03 2.61 -0.80
N SER A 182 6.63 2.37 -2.04
CA SER A 182 5.28 1.91 -2.38
C SER A 182 5.34 0.75 -3.37
N TRP A 183 4.60 -0.31 -3.08
CA TRP A 183 4.60 -1.55 -3.86
C TRP A 183 3.19 -2.08 -4.00
N TYR A 184 2.88 -2.69 -5.13
CA TYR A 184 1.69 -3.51 -5.25
C TYR A 184 1.98 -4.86 -5.92
N TRP A 185 1.18 -5.83 -5.56
CA TRP A 185 1.15 -7.17 -6.12
C TRP A 185 -0.26 -7.51 -6.53
N VAL A 186 -0.40 -8.18 -7.65
CA VAL A 186 -1.68 -8.66 -8.17
C VAL A 186 -1.61 -10.17 -8.31
N GLU A 187 -2.36 -10.86 -7.48
CA GLU A 187 -2.45 -12.31 -7.50
C GLU A 187 -3.56 -12.75 -8.44
N LEU A 188 -3.25 -13.74 -9.27
CA LEU A 188 -4.19 -14.32 -10.22
C LEU A 188 -4.89 -15.51 -9.57
N LEU A 189 -6.15 -15.35 -9.22
CA LEU A 189 -6.97 -16.38 -8.59
C LEU A 189 -7.96 -16.96 -9.61
N PRO A 190 -8.06 -18.29 -9.73
CA PRO A 190 -9.13 -18.88 -10.53
C PRO A 190 -10.49 -18.54 -9.89
N TYR A 191 -11.47 -18.26 -10.72
CA TYR A 191 -12.84 -18.12 -10.27
C TYR A 191 -13.43 -19.49 -9.95
N ASP A 192 -13.91 -19.68 -8.75
CA ASP A 192 -14.66 -20.87 -8.33
C ASP A 192 -16.15 -20.50 -8.17
N PRO A 193 -17.02 -20.91 -9.10
CA PRO A 193 -18.45 -20.61 -9.02
C PRO A 193 -19.13 -21.24 -7.78
N SER A 194 -18.52 -22.25 -7.18
CA SER A 194 -19.08 -22.94 -5.99
C SER A 194 -18.84 -22.13 -4.71
N SER A 195 -17.91 -21.17 -4.72
CA SER A 195 -17.52 -20.39 -3.53
C SER A 195 -18.59 -19.40 -3.04
N GLY A 196 -19.65 -19.16 -3.81
CA GLY A 196 -20.77 -18.31 -3.44
C GLY A 196 -20.46 -16.81 -3.26
N ILE A 197 -19.23 -16.42 -3.45
CA ILE A 197 -18.74 -15.04 -3.18
C ILE A 197 -19.47 -13.99 -4.03
N PHE A 198 -20.01 -14.39 -5.18
CA PHE A 198 -20.66 -13.50 -6.14
C PHE A 198 -22.13 -13.81 -6.43
N SER A 199 -22.78 -14.62 -5.61
CA SER A 199 -24.19 -15.03 -5.81
C SER A 199 -25.20 -13.89 -5.72
N GLY A 200 -24.78 -12.65 -5.56
CA GLY A 200 -25.65 -11.48 -5.51
C GLY A 200 -25.36 -10.41 -6.56
N THR A 201 -24.39 -10.60 -7.43
CA THR A 201 -23.95 -9.55 -8.38
C THR A 201 -24.77 -9.49 -9.66
N GLY A 202 -25.70 -10.43 -9.88
CA GLY A 202 -26.46 -10.52 -11.14
C GLY A 202 -25.61 -10.90 -12.37
N LEU A 203 -24.33 -11.21 -12.18
CA LEU A 203 -23.44 -11.71 -13.24
C LEU A 203 -23.51 -13.23 -13.25
N ALA A 204 -23.71 -13.81 -14.43
CA ALA A 204 -23.67 -15.25 -14.58
C ALA A 204 -22.27 -15.79 -14.28
N PRO A 205 -22.13 -16.91 -13.55
CA PRO A 205 -20.82 -17.50 -13.24
C PRO A 205 -19.96 -17.80 -14.46
N THR A 206 -20.56 -18.03 -15.60
CA THR A 206 -19.91 -18.29 -16.89
C THR A 206 -19.19 -17.07 -17.46
N ASP A 207 -19.52 -15.87 -17.00
CA ASP A 207 -18.95 -14.61 -17.50
C ASP A 207 -17.70 -14.16 -16.72
N MET A 208 -17.36 -14.87 -15.63
CA MET A 208 -16.25 -14.54 -14.74
C MET A 208 -15.24 -15.68 -14.72
N ASN A 209 -14.11 -15.47 -15.38
CA ASN A 209 -13.06 -16.50 -15.48
C ASN A 209 -11.85 -16.23 -14.58
N LEU A 210 -11.73 -15.03 -14.03
CA LEU A 210 -10.54 -14.61 -13.32
C LEU A 210 -10.85 -13.60 -12.21
N ILE A 211 -10.20 -13.77 -11.08
CA ILE A 211 -10.23 -12.83 -9.95
C ILE A 211 -8.80 -12.32 -9.74
N TYR A 212 -8.69 -11.02 -9.55
CA TYR A 212 -7.45 -10.36 -9.18
C TYR A 212 -7.51 -9.95 -7.72
N ARG A 213 -6.57 -10.42 -6.90
CA ARG A 213 -6.37 -9.89 -5.55
C ARG A 213 -5.20 -8.92 -5.57
N ILE A 214 -5.49 -7.64 -5.42
CA ILE A 214 -4.50 -6.59 -5.35
C ILE A 214 -4.11 -6.40 -3.90
N THR A 215 -2.81 -6.42 -3.61
CA THR A 215 -2.25 -6.04 -2.31
C THR A 215 -1.33 -4.84 -2.52
N ALA A 216 -1.67 -3.71 -1.92
CA ALA A 216 -0.85 -2.50 -1.93
C ALA A 216 -0.20 -2.31 -0.56
N LEU A 217 1.08 -2.00 -0.54
CA LEU A 217 1.88 -1.69 0.64
C LEU A 217 2.55 -0.34 0.45
N VAL A 218 2.40 0.53 1.43
CA VAL A 218 3.12 1.81 1.52
C VAL A 218 3.81 1.91 2.87
N GLU A 219 5.09 2.19 2.84
CA GLU A 219 5.89 2.49 4.03
C GLU A 219 6.12 4.00 4.10
N GLY A 220 5.68 4.61 5.19
CA GLY A 220 5.83 6.03 5.47
C GLY A 220 7.00 6.29 6.43
N ASN A 221 7.10 7.54 6.85
CA ASN A 221 8.06 7.93 7.88
C ASN A 221 7.66 7.37 9.26
N ARG A 222 8.61 7.33 10.20
CA ARG A 222 8.39 6.90 11.60
C ARG A 222 7.81 5.48 11.72
N ASN A 223 8.21 4.55 10.85
CA ASN A 223 7.71 3.16 10.80
C ASN A 223 6.18 3.05 10.60
N THR A 224 5.55 4.05 10.03
CA THR A 224 4.14 3.92 9.62
C THR A 224 4.06 3.04 8.38
N ARG A 225 3.09 2.14 8.36
CA ARG A 225 2.86 1.23 7.24
C ARG A 225 1.36 1.10 7.01
N SER A 226 0.95 1.17 5.76
CA SER A 226 -0.42 0.90 5.34
C SER A 226 -0.44 -0.23 4.33
N VAL A 227 -1.31 -1.21 4.56
CA VAL A 227 -1.57 -2.32 3.65
C VAL A 227 -3.05 -2.31 3.32
N ILE A 228 -3.38 -2.33 2.04
CA ILE A 228 -4.75 -2.44 1.55
C ILE A 228 -4.83 -3.62 0.60
N GLN A 229 -5.86 -4.44 0.77
CA GLN A 229 -6.21 -5.48 -0.19
C GLN A 229 -7.55 -5.16 -0.85
N LYS A 230 -7.64 -5.42 -2.16
CA LYS A 230 -8.87 -5.30 -2.94
C LYS A 230 -9.00 -6.48 -3.89
N ILE A 231 -10.20 -6.98 -4.04
CA ILE A 231 -10.53 -8.01 -5.03
C ILE A 231 -11.22 -7.33 -6.21
N VAL A 232 -10.71 -7.60 -7.41
CA VAL A 232 -11.27 -7.13 -8.68
C VAL A 232 -11.64 -8.35 -9.52
N VAL A 233 -12.82 -8.32 -10.11
CA VAL A 233 -13.29 -9.40 -10.96
C VAL A 233 -13.11 -9.00 -12.41
N GLY A 234 -12.36 -9.81 -13.16
CA GLY A 234 -12.20 -9.65 -14.60
C GLY A 234 -13.44 -10.19 -15.34
N LYS A 235 -14.14 -9.34 -16.07
CA LYS A 235 -15.23 -9.77 -16.94
C LYS A 235 -14.69 -10.17 -18.30
N LYS A 236 -15.12 -11.33 -18.81
CA LYS A 236 -14.89 -11.70 -20.21
C LYS A 236 -15.59 -10.70 -21.12
N VAL A 237 -14.85 -9.97 -21.93
CA VAL A 237 -15.45 -9.18 -23.00
C VAL A 237 -15.84 -10.17 -24.09
N SER A 238 -17.14 -10.42 -24.26
CA SER A 238 -17.62 -11.16 -25.41
C SER A 238 -17.26 -10.36 -26.65
N SER A 239 -16.37 -10.91 -27.48
CA SER A 239 -16.17 -10.43 -28.84
C SER A 239 -17.47 -10.65 -29.60
N SER A 240 -18.20 -9.56 -29.87
CA SER A 240 -19.31 -9.54 -30.82
C SER A 240 -18.78 -9.57 -32.22
#